data_03770b0ccb2b0d074261f62bcca5161c
#
_entry.id   03770b0ccb2b0d074261f62bcca5161c
#
_cell.length_a   1.000
_cell.length_b   1.000
_cell.length_c   1.000
_cell.angle_alpha   90.00
_cell.angle_beta   90.00
_cell.angle_gamma   90.00
#
_symmetry.space_group_name_H-M   'P 1'
#
loop_
_entity.id
_entity.type
_entity.pdbx_description
1 polymer ?
#
loop_
_entity_poly.entity_id
_entity_poly.type
_entity_poly.pdbx_seq_one_letter_code
_entity_poly.pdbx_strand_id
1 'polypeptide(L)'
;MTTEHIEELNDQQLIRREKMTALAEQGIDPFGKRFERTADSAQLKEKYSDKTKEELHELAETATIAGRLMTKRGKGKVGFAHIQDRESQIQIYVRKDTVGEENYQIFKKADIGDFLGIEGEVMRTDMGELSIKATHITHLSKALRPLPEKFHGLTDVETIYRKRYLDLISNRESFERFVTRSRIVSEIRRYLDNQGFLEVETPVLHNEAGGAAARPFITHHNAQNIDMVLRIATELHLKRLIVGGMERVYEMGRIFRNEGMDATHNPEFTTIEAYQAYADFEDIMDLTEGIIQSAAKAVTDAESVPYQGTEIFIGRKFARKHMLEAIKEQTGIDFWKEMTLEEATALAKEHHVTVEKHFTVGHIINAFFEDFVEDTLIQPTFIYGHPVEVSPLAKKNADDPRFTDRFELFIVGREFANAFTELNDPIDQLSRFEAQAQAKELGDDEATGIDYDYVEALEYGMPPTGGLGIGIDRLIMLLTDVTSIRDVLLFPTMK
;
A
#
# COMPACT_ATOMS: atom_id res chain seq x y z
N MET A 1 17.30 16.23 26.42
CA MET A 1 18.74 16.44 26.16
C MET A 1 19.19 15.27 25.33
N THR A 2 19.26 15.46 24.04
CA THR A 2 19.71 14.47 23.07
C THR A 2 21.22 14.40 23.13
N THR A 3 21.76 13.31 23.61
CA THR A 3 23.16 12.94 23.41
C THR A 3 23.38 12.84 21.92
N GLU A 4 24.04 13.82 21.33
CA GLU A 4 24.56 13.73 19.97
C GLU A 4 25.51 12.55 19.93
N HIS A 5 25.07 11.46 19.26
CA HIS A 5 25.98 10.46 18.73
C HIS A 5 26.79 11.14 17.63
N ILE A 6 27.93 11.72 17.99
CA ILE A 6 28.97 12.09 17.02
C ILE A 6 29.55 10.75 16.53
N GLU A 7 28.94 10.23 15.46
CA GLU A 7 29.44 9.07 14.75
C GLU A 7 30.83 9.45 14.18
N GLU A 8 31.89 8.78 14.61
CA GLU A 8 33.23 8.99 14.05
C GLU A 8 33.15 8.74 12.53
N LEU A 9 33.52 9.74 11.75
CA LEU A 9 33.50 9.66 10.29
C LEU A 9 34.59 8.69 9.82
N ASN A 10 34.23 7.78 8.96
CA ASN A 10 35.21 6.91 8.34
C ASN A 10 36.04 7.65 7.26
N ASP A 11 37.14 7.07 6.84
CA ASP A 11 38.08 7.69 5.88
C ASP A 11 37.40 8.16 4.59
N GLN A 12 36.44 7.38 4.05
CA GLN A 12 35.73 7.75 2.83
C GLN A 12 34.82 8.96 3.05
N GLN A 13 34.20 9.08 4.19
CA GLN A 13 33.38 10.24 4.53
C GLN A 13 34.21 11.50 4.74
N LEU A 14 35.41 11.36 5.31
CA LEU A 14 36.36 12.46 5.45
C LEU A 14 36.86 12.95 4.08
N ILE A 15 37.31 12.04 3.21
CA ILE A 15 37.75 12.36 1.85
C ILE A 15 36.63 13.05 1.04
N ARG A 16 35.40 12.64 1.20
CA ARG A 16 34.26 13.28 0.48
C ARG A 16 33.99 14.70 0.99
N ARG A 17 34.20 14.97 2.29
CA ARG A 17 34.10 16.32 2.86
C ARG A 17 35.24 17.22 2.38
N GLU A 18 36.46 16.69 2.30
CA GLU A 18 37.60 17.41 1.70
C GLU A 18 37.31 17.81 0.24
N LYS A 19 36.76 16.88 -0.56
CA LYS A 19 36.34 17.15 -1.93
C LYS A 19 35.21 18.20 -2.00
N MET A 20 34.28 18.19 -1.05
CA MET A 20 33.25 19.21 -0.93
C MET A 20 33.86 20.59 -0.70
N THR A 21 34.78 20.70 0.24
CA THR A 21 35.51 21.95 0.51
C THR A 21 36.29 22.43 -0.74
N ALA A 22 36.96 21.50 -1.40
CA ALA A 22 37.72 21.83 -2.63
C ALA A 22 36.84 22.30 -3.80
N LEU A 23 35.56 21.85 -3.89
CA LEU A 23 34.58 22.40 -4.85
C LEU A 23 34.24 23.85 -4.49
N ALA A 24 33.95 24.11 -3.22
CA ALA A 24 33.59 25.46 -2.73
C ALA A 24 34.76 26.45 -2.95
N GLU A 25 36.02 26.05 -2.71
CA GLU A 25 37.23 26.86 -2.98
C GLU A 25 37.41 27.19 -4.47
N GLN A 26 36.88 26.33 -5.37
CA GLN A 26 36.86 26.58 -6.82
C GLN A 26 35.66 27.44 -7.26
N GLY A 27 34.84 27.94 -6.33
CA GLY A 27 33.60 28.70 -6.61
C GLY A 27 32.45 27.86 -7.11
N ILE A 28 32.52 26.52 -6.98
CA ILE A 28 31.44 25.59 -7.32
C ILE A 28 30.65 25.29 -6.06
N ASP A 29 29.35 25.60 -6.06
CA ASP A 29 28.48 25.24 -4.97
C ASP A 29 28.36 23.71 -4.86
N PRO A 30 28.80 23.09 -3.74
CA PRO A 30 28.74 21.65 -3.59
C PRO A 30 27.31 21.06 -3.57
N PHE A 31 26.29 21.87 -3.32
CA PHE A 31 24.89 21.47 -3.25
C PHE A 31 24.01 22.11 -4.32
N GLY A 32 24.62 22.86 -5.21
CA GLY A 32 24.08 23.33 -6.48
C GLY A 32 22.87 24.23 -6.41
N LYS A 33 22.28 24.44 -7.57
CA LYS A 33 21.07 25.27 -7.78
C LYS A 33 20.08 24.53 -8.66
N ARG A 34 18.92 25.18 -8.94
CA ARG A 34 17.97 24.70 -9.97
C ARG A 34 18.73 24.38 -11.26
N PHE A 35 18.49 23.19 -11.78
CA PHE A 35 19.02 22.74 -13.06
C PHE A 35 17.86 22.35 -13.97
N GLU A 36 17.89 22.81 -15.22
CA GLU A 36 16.83 22.60 -16.18
C GLU A 36 17.18 21.43 -17.10
N ARG A 37 16.33 20.41 -17.13
CA ARG A 37 16.49 19.25 -18.00
C ARG A 37 15.61 19.40 -19.21
N THR A 38 16.07 18.94 -20.37
CA THR A 38 15.28 18.87 -21.61
C THR A 38 14.65 17.49 -21.83
N ALA A 39 15.20 16.46 -21.19
CA ALA A 39 14.73 15.08 -21.29
C ALA A 39 15.11 14.26 -20.04
N ASP A 40 14.46 13.12 -19.89
CA ASP A 40 14.87 12.04 -18.99
C ASP A 40 15.40 10.82 -19.79
N SER A 41 15.96 9.85 -19.05
CA SER A 41 16.58 8.69 -19.65
C SER A 41 15.60 7.79 -20.43
N ALA A 42 14.33 7.69 -20.00
CA ALA A 42 13.32 6.88 -20.68
C ALA A 42 12.88 7.55 -21.98
N GLN A 43 12.57 8.84 -21.95
CA GLN A 43 12.23 9.62 -23.15
C GLN A 43 13.30 9.52 -24.25
N LEU A 44 14.58 9.61 -23.85
CA LEU A 44 15.68 9.47 -24.82
C LEU A 44 15.77 8.06 -25.38
N LYS A 45 15.64 7.04 -24.55
CA LYS A 45 15.66 5.63 -24.98
C LYS A 45 14.50 5.31 -25.92
N GLU A 46 13.30 5.79 -25.64
CA GLU A 46 12.12 5.62 -26.48
C GLU A 46 12.29 6.35 -27.81
N LYS A 47 12.63 7.65 -27.77
CA LYS A 47 12.77 8.50 -28.95
C LYS A 47 13.81 7.97 -29.95
N TYR A 48 14.88 7.35 -29.45
CA TYR A 48 16.01 6.91 -30.27
C TYR A 48 16.18 5.39 -30.27
N SER A 49 15.14 4.64 -29.91
CA SER A 49 15.16 3.15 -29.87
C SER A 49 15.66 2.52 -31.17
N ASP A 50 15.15 3.01 -32.30
CA ASP A 50 15.37 2.45 -33.64
C ASP A 50 16.50 3.18 -34.41
N LYS A 51 17.13 4.19 -33.81
CA LYS A 51 18.16 4.99 -34.50
C LYS A 51 19.53 4.31 -34.45
N THR A 52 20.17 4.22 -35.60
CA THR A 52 21.55 3.74 -35.71
C THR A 52 22.57 4.80 -35.21
N LYS A 53 23.81 4.39 -35.07
CA LYS A 53 24.91 5.30 -34.72
C LYS A 53 25.09 6.41 -35.75
N GLU A 54 25.01 6.05 -37.02
CA GLU A 54 25.17 6.94 -38.17
C GLU A 54 24.04 7.98 -38.23
N GLU A 55 22.77 7.50 -38.08
CA GLU A 55 21.62 8.39 -38.04
C GLU A 55 21.67 9.39 -36.87
N LEU A 56 22.09 8.96 -35.67
CA LEU A 56 22.24 9.86 -34.53
C LEU A 56 23.33 10.88 -34.75
N HIS A 57 24.44 10.48 -35.42
CA HIS A 57 25.52 11.40 -35.76
C HIS A 57 25.05 12.45 -36.77
N GLU A 58 24.23 12.08 -37.78
CA GLU A 58 23.69 13.04 -38.76
C GLU A 58 22.65 13.99 -38.12
N LEU A 59 21.82 13.48 -37.19
CA LEU A 59 20.83 14.29 -36.46
C LEU A 59 21.46 15.31 -35.55
N ALA A 60 22.63 15.02 -34.96
CA ALA A 60 23.40 15.88 -34.04
C ALA A 60 22.50 16.52 -32.95
N GLU A 61 21.44 15.82 -32.50
CA GLU A 61 20.54 16.33 -31.46
C GLU A 61 21.22 16.34 -30.09
N THR A 62 20.91 17.39 -29.33
CA THR A 62 21.46 17.57 -27.98
C THR A 62 20.40 17.33 -26.92
N ALA A 63 20.83 16.89 -25.76
CA ALA A 63 19.98 16.73 -24.59
C ALA A 63 20.69 17.23 -23.32
N THR A 64 19.88 17.76 -22.40
CA THR A 64 20.31 18.13 -21.06
C THR A 64 19.62 17.20 -20.08
N ILE A 65 20.40 16.38 -19.37
CA ILE A 65 19.93 15.40 -18.39
C ILE A 65 20.54 15.66 -17.03
N ALA A 66 19.93 15.15 -15.98
CA ALA A 66 20.50 15.19 -14.63
C ALA A 66 20.12 13.94 -13.84
N GLY A 67 21.05 13.49 -13.00
CA GLY A 67 20.76 12.34 -12.15
C GLY A 67 21.96 11.99 -11.26
N ARG A 68 21.82 10.89 -10.55
CA ARG A 68 22.84 10.35 -9.65
C ARG A 68 23.88 9.54 -10.42
N LEU A 69 25.14 9.83 -10.15
CA LEU A 69 26.28 9.06 -10.69
C LEU A 69 26.32 7.67 -10.04
N MET A 70 26.04 6.63 -10.82
CA MET A 70 25.94 5.26 -10.33
C MET A 70 27.17 4.41 -10.65
N THR A 71 27.81 4.67 -11.81
CA THR A 71 29.05 4.01 -12.20
C THR A 71 29.97 5.01 -12.85
N LYS A 72 31.26 4.79 -12.71
CA LYS A 72 32.27 5.58 -13.40
C LYS A 72 33.46 4.71 -13.75
N ARG A 73 33.89 4.75 -15.01
CA ARG A 73 35.08 4.07 -15.50
C ARG A 73 35.79 4.98 -16.51
N GLY A 74 37.09 4.88 -16.58
CA GLY A 74 37.88 5.65 -17.59
C GLY A 74 39.35 5.53 -17.37
N LYS A 75 40.09 5.83 -18.42
CA LYS A 75 41.56 5.87 -18.39
C LYS A 75 42.05 7.06 -19.22
N GLY A 76 42.98 7.80 -18.66
CA GLY A 76 43.59 8.94 -19.37
C GLY A 76 42.61 10.11 -19.56
N LYS A 77 42.29 10.45 -20.81
CA LYS A 77 41.43 11.60 -21.18
C LYS A 77 39.99 11.26 -21.49
N VAL A 78 39.58 9.99 -21.30
CA VAL A 78 38.28 9.49 -21.67
C VAL A 78 37.64 8.78 -20.47
N GLY A 79 36.33 8.99 -20.26
CA GLY A 79 35.58 8.33 -19.25
C GLY A 79 34.15 8.00 -19.70
N PHE A 80 33.59 6.96 -19.09
CA PHE A 80 32.23 6.57 -19.20
C PHE A 80 31.63 6.51 -17.81
N ALA A 81 30.34 6.86 -17.68
CA ALA A 81 29.63 6.74 -16.45
C ALA A 81 28.13 6.48 -16.73
N HIS A 82 27.40 5.98 -15.73
CA HIS A 82 25.93 5.91 -15.79
C HIS A 82 25.34 6.92 -14.83
N ILE A 83 24.41 7.70 -15.34
CA ILE A 83 23.57 8.63 -14.58
C ILE A 83 22.21 8.00 -14.43
N GLN A 84 21.73 7.91 -13.20
CA GLN A 84 20.38 7.40 -12.85
C GLN A 84 19.47 8.57 -12.56
N ASP A 85 18.38 8.66 -13.29
CA ASP A 85 17.25 9.54 -12.98
C ASP A 85 16.06 8.75 -12.40
N ARG A 86 14.88 9.35 -12.38
CA ARG A 86 13.66 8.70 -11.89
C ARG A 86 13.29 7.47 -12.72
N GLU A 87 13.46 7.55 -14.04
CA GLU A 87 12.93 6.54 -14.95
C GLU A 87 13.91 5.38 -15.16
N SER A 88 15.19 5.68 -15.42
CA SER A 88 16.20 4.63 -15.65
C SER A 88 17.63 5.15 -15.51
N GLN A 89 18.58 4.44 -16.10
CA GLN A 89 19.98 4.88 -16.22
C GLN A 89 20.33 5.14 -17.69
N ILE A 90 21.16 6.14 -17.94
CA ILE A 90 21.71 6.41 -19.26
C ILE A 90 23.22 6.55 -19.16
N GLN A 91 23.95 6.06 -20.16
CA GLN A 91 25.39 6.21 -20.22
C GLN A 91 25.76 7.64 -20.63
N ILE A 92 26.81 8.17 -20.04
CA ILE A 92 27.49 9.39 -20.50
C ILE A 92 28.89 9.06 -20.97
N TYR A 93 29.32 9.69 -22.06
CA TYR A 93 30.66 9.62 -22.62
C TYR A 93 31.35 10.97 -22.47
N VAL A 94 32.46 11.00 -21.74
CA VAL A 94 33.19 12.23 -21.41
C VAL A 94 34.57 12.18 -22.00
N ARG A 95 34.89 13.18 -22.84
CA ARG A 95 36.25 13.39 -23.37
C ARG A 95 36.78 14.75 -22.91
N LYS A 96 37.98 14.75 -22.35
CA LYS A 96 38.64 15.98 -21.90
C LYS A 96 38.71 17.05 -22.98
N ASP A 97 39.04 16.65 -24.23
CA ASP A 97 39.17 17.55 -25.37
C ASP A 97 37.82 18.17 -25.80
N THR A 98 36.69 17.53 -25.45
CA THR A 98 35.34 18.01 -25.78
C THR A 98 34.76 18.89 -24.65
N VAL A 99 34.87 18.45 -23.39
CA VAL A 99 34.29 19.17 -22.26
C VAL A 99 35.19 20.27 -21.68
N GLY A 100 36.45 20.29 -22.03
CA GLY A 100 37.46 21.19 -21.46
C GLY A 100 38.01 20.71 -20.12
N GLU A 101 39.09 21.38 -19.65
CA GLU A 101 39.79 20.98 -18.42
C GLU A 101 38.91 21.07 -17.19
N GLU A 102 38.15 22.15 -16.98
CA GLU A 102 37.33 22.40 -15.80
C GLU A 102 36.24 21.35 -15.64
N ASN A 103 35.44 21.15 -16.66
CA ASN A 103 34.37 20.14 -16.64
C ASN A 103 34.94 18.72 -16.50
N TYR A 104 36.08 18.44 -17.12
CA TYR A 104 36.74 17.14 -16.98
C TYR A 104 37.21 16.90 -15.54
N GLN A 105 37.67 17.92 -14.83
CA GLN A 105 38.05 17.82 -13.41
C GLN A 105 36.83 17.60 -12.52
N ILE A 106 35.66 18.25 -12.79
CA ILE A 106 34.41 17.97 -12.09
C ILE A 106 34.09 16.49 -12.23
N PHE A 107 34.05 15.95 -13.44
CA PHE A 107 33.79 14.54 -13.70
C PHE A 107 34.80 13.61 -12.98
N LYS A 108 36.10 13.92 -13.11
CA LYS A 108 37.21 13.11 -12.58
C LYS A 108 37.14 13.01 -11.04
N LYS A 109 36.78 14.11 -10.35
CA LYS A 109 36.75 14.20 -8.89
C LYS A 109 35.41 13.77 -8.32
N ALA A 110 34.32 13.70 -9.13
CA ALA A 110 33.02 13.25 -8.69
C ALA A 110 33.08 11.83 -8.12
N ASP A 111 32.37 11.59 -7.04
CA ASP A 111 32.22 10.28 -6.41
C ASP A 111 30.91 9.61 -6.84
N ILE A 112 30.88 8.28 -6.80
CA ILE A 112 29.65 7.53 -6.94
C ILE A 112 28.64 8.01 -5.87
N GLY A 113 27.43 8.34 -6.31
CA GLY A 113 26.40 8.94 -5.48
C GLY A 113 26.21 10.44 -5.67
N ASP A 114 27.19 11.17 -6.23
CA ASP A 114 27.04 12.59 -6.56
C ASP A 114 25.96 12.80 -7.63
N PHE A 115 25.30 13.95 -7.62
CA PHE A 115 24.39 14.36 -8.69
C PHE A 115 25.11 15.27 -9.68
N LEU A 116 24.95 14.94 -10.96
CA LEU A 116 25.52 15.68 -12.08
C LEU A 116 24.44 16.07 -13.08
N GLY A 117 24.57 17.28 -13.62
CA GLY A 117 23.90 17.72 -14.83
C GLY A 117 24.83 17.54 -16.03
N ILE A 118 24.31 17.03 -17.13
CA ILE A 118 25.05 16.72 -18.33
C ILE A 118 24.36 17.35 -19.54
N GLU A 119 25.07 18.19 -20.27
CA GLU A 119 24.63 18.67 -21.56
C GLU A 119 25.47 18.00 -22.63
N GLY A 120 24.89 17.54 -23.70
CA GLY A 120 25.65 16.89 -24.77
C GLY A 120 24.82 16.34 -25.90
N GLU A 121 25.54 15.80 -26.88
CA GLU A 121 25.00 15.19 -28.10
C GLU A 121 24.53 13.74 -27.82
N VAL A 122 23.37 13.39 -28.31
CA VAL A 122 22.86 12.01 -28.23
C VAL A 122 23.60 11.14 -29.25
N MET A 123 24.15 10.03 -28.77
CA MET A 123 24.96 9.14 -29.62
C MET A 123 24.73 7.66 -29.27
N ARG A 124 25.14 6.75 -30.15
CA ARG A 124 25.40 5.35 -29.82
C ARG A 124 26.88 5.04 -29.81
N THR A 125 27.32 4.27 -28.85
CA THR A 125 28.68 3.72 -28.82
C THR A 125 28.87 2.63 -29.88
N ASP A 126 30.11 2.22 -30.13
CA ASP A 126 30.41 1.08 -31.01
C ASP A 126 29.77 -0.24 -30.55
N MET A 127 29.47 -0.35 -29.25
CA MET A 127 28.77 -1.49 -28.65
C MET A 127 27.24 -1.36 -28.70
N GLY A 128 26.72 -0.29 -29.34
CA GLY A 128 25.28 -0.06 -29.51
C GLY A 128 24.57 0.62 -28.34
N GLU A 129 25.27 1.00 -27.25
CA GLU A 129 24.66 1.63 -26.09
C GLU A 129 24.34 3.10 -26.35
N LEU A 130 23.06 3.51 -26.12
CA LEU A 130 22.63 4.91 -26.20
C LEU A 130 23.31 5.72 -25.11
N SER A 131 23.95 6.81 -25.48
CA SER A 131 24.80 7.61 -24.59
C SER A 131 24.67 9.10 -24.89
N ILE A 132 25.00 9.92 -23.89
CA ILE A 132 25.19 11.36 -24.10
C ILE A 132 26.68 11.64 -24.16
N LYS A 133 27.16 12.15 -25.30
CA LYS A 133 28.51 12.67 -25.46
C LYS A 133 28.57 14.07 -24.84
N ALA A 134 29.05 14.13 -23.61
CA ALA A 134 29.05 15.35 -22.82
C ALA A 134 29.85 16.48 -23.50
N THR A 135 29.24 17.65 -23.54
CA THR A 135 29.86 18.94 -23.90
C THR A 135 30.05 19.85 -22.69
N HIS A 136 29.12 19.73 -21.71
CA HIS A 136 29.20 20.44 -20.45
C HIS A 136 28.78 19.56 -19.29
N ILE A 137 29.38 19.76 -18.10
CA ILE A 137 29.11 19.00 -16.87
C ILE A 137 28.95 19.98 -15.71
N THR A 138 27.81 19.93 -15.08
CA THR A 138 27.49 20.73 -13.90
C THR A 138 27.43 19.84 -12.65
N HIS A 139 28.19 20.23 -11.62
CA HIS A 139 28.03 19.61 -10.31
C HIS A 139 26.75 20.10 -9.65
N LEU A 140 25.86 19.19 -9.23
CA LEU A 140 24.54 19.53 -8.66
C LEU A 140 24.43 19.23 -7.17
N SER A 141 24.99 18.11 -6.71
CA SER A 141 24.97 17.81 -5.27
C SER A 141 26.03 16.78 -4.91
N LYS A 142 26.77 17.06 -3.86
CA LYS A 142 27.82 16.19 -3.31
C LYS A 142 27.24 15.16 -2.35
N ALA A 143 27.49 13.88 -2.62
CA ALA A 143 27.18 12.79 -1.69
C ALA A 143 28.32 12.65 -0.67
N LEU A 144 28.03 12.88 0.60
CA LEU A 144 29.01 12.82 1.68
C LEU A 144 29.17 11.42 2.30
N ARG A 145 28.30 10.46 1.92
CA ARG A 145 28.41 9.05 2.31
C ARG A 145 28.50 8.17 1.06
N PRO A 146 29.32 7.11 1.07
CA PRO A 146 29.34 6.15 -0.04
C PRO A 146 27.99 5.40 -0.10
N LEU A 147 27.61 5.01 -1.32
CA LEU A 147 26.49 4.09 -1.50
C LEU A 147 26.90 2.67 -1.04
N PRO A 148 25.94 1.82 -0.65
CA PRO A 148 26.20 0.40 -0.41
C PRO A 148 26.90 -0.27 -1.59
N GLU A 149 27.70 -1.30 -1.35
CA GLU A 149 28.44 -1.99 -2.40
C GLU A 149 27.51 -2.64 -3.43
N LYS A 150 27.79 -2.45 -4.70
CA LYS A 150 26.92 -2.82 -5.83
C LYS A 150 26.71 -4.32 -6.02
N PHE A 151 27.66 -5.16 -5.61
CA PHE A 151 27.70 -6.57 -6.01
C PHE A 151 26.66 -7.45 -5.30
N HIS A 152 26.10 -6.99 -4.19
CA HIS A 152 25.09 -7.75 -3.43
C HIS A 152 23.82 -6.95 -3.16
N GLY A 153 23.71 -5.69 -3.65
CA GLY A 153 22.63 -4.78 -3.29
C GLY A 153 22.59 -4.51 -1.77
N LEU A 154 21.53 -3.86 -1.33
CA LEU A 154 21.23 -3.77 0.08
C LEU A 154 20.42 -5.03 0.45
N THR A 155 21.05 -6.02 1.10
CA THR A 155 20.44 -7.32 1.43
C THR A 155 19.98 -7.42 2.87
N ASP A 156 20.50 -6.56 3.75
CA ASP A 156 20.06 -6.51 5.13
C ASP A 156 18.63 -5.92 5.23
N VAL A 157 17.68 -6.78 5.57
CA VAL A 157 16.25 -6.47 5.60
C VAL A 157 15.94 -5.32 6.55
N GLU A 158 16.62 -5.26 7.70
CA GLU A 158 16.39 -4.19 8.67
C GLU A 158 16.87 -2.84 8.12
N THR A 159 18.02 -2.80 7.49
CA THR A 159 18.54 -1.60 6.82
C THR A 159 17.65 -1.18 5.66
N ILE A 160 17.10 -2.11 4.88
CA ILE A 160 16.13 -1.85 3.80
C ILE A 160 14.93 -1.06 4.34
N TYR A 161 14.35 -1.48 5.45
CA TYR A 161 13.16 -0.83 6.01
C TYR A 161 13.49 0.48 6.74
N ARG A 162 14.58 0.53 7.54
CA ARG A 162 14.99 1.73 8.28
C ARG A 162 15.58 2.82 7.40
N LYS A 163 16.28 2.44 6.33
CA LYS A 163 16.95 3.37 5.41
C LYS A 163 16.40 3.22 3.99
N ARG A 164 15.09 3.29 3.85
CA ARG A 164 14.37 3.11 2.59
C ARG A 164 14.96 3.93 1.43
N TYR A 165 15.50 5.10 1.70
CA TYR A 165 16.19 5.90 0.68
C TYR A 165 17.41 5.20 0.09
N LEU A 166 18.13 4.37 0.84
CA LEU A 166 19.23 3.56 0.30
C LEU A 166 18.70 2.39 -0.54
N ASP A 167 17.63 1.76 -0.10
CA ASP A 167 16.93 0.72 -0.84
C ASP A 167 16.45 1.26 -2.21
N LEU A 168 15.76 2.40 -2.23
CA LEU A 168 15.28 3.03 -3.46
C LEU A 168 16.41 3.44 -4.43
N ILE A 169 17.59 3.78 -3.91
CA ILE A 169 18.77 4.06 -4.75
C ILE A 169 19.36 2.78 -5.34
N SER A 170 19.40 1.70 -4.55
CA SER A 170 20.17 0.49 -4.87
C SER A 170 19.33 -0.60 -5.54
N ASN A 171 18.06 -0.70 -5.20
CA ASN A 171 17.14 -1.74 -5.63
C ASN A 171 16.05 -1.16 -6.55
N ARG A 172 16.21 -1.33 -7.84
CA ARG A 172 15.23 -0.83 -8.84
C ARG A 172 13.86 -1.47 -8.65
N GLU A 173 13.80 -2.74 -8.31
CA GLU A 173 12.56 -3.45 -8.00
C GLU A 173 11.75 -2.78 -6.89
N SER A 174 12.39 -2.40 -5.79
CA SER A 174 11.72 -1.66 -4.71
C SER A 174 11.17 -0.32 -5.19
N PHE A 175 11.95 0.43 -5.98
CA PHE A 175 11.50 1.69 -6.56
C PHE A 175 10.25 1.49 -7.44
N GLU A 176 10.29 0.53 -8.37
CA GLU A 176 9.16 0.22 -9.27
C GLU A 176 7.92 -0.24 -8.50
N ARG A 177 8.08 -0.98 -7.41
CA ARG A 177 6.98 -1.40 -6.55
C ARG A 177 6.23 -0.20 -5.97
N PHE A 178 6.92 0.82 -5.49
CA PHE A 178 6.27 2.03 -4.97
C PHE A 178 5.66 2.91 -6.07
N VAL A 179 6.24 2.94 -7.27
CA VAL A 179 5.62 3.56 -8.45
C VAL A 179 4.33 2.82 -8.80
N THR A 180 4.37 1.48 -8.82
CA THR A 180 3.21 0.62 -9.08
C THR A 180 2.12 0.82 -8.02
N ARG A 181 2.49 0.89 -6.74
CA ARG A 181 1.55 1.25 -5.66
C ARG A 181 0.79 2.56 -5.98
N SER A 182 1.51 3.59 -6.39
CA SER A 182 0.89 4.88 -6.72
C SER A 182 -0.04 4.78 -7.92
N ARG A 183 0.31 3.98 -8.94
CA ARG A 183 -0.55 3.72 -10.11
C ARG A 183 -1.82 2.97 -9.72
N ILE A 184 -1.72 1.94 -8.90
CA ILE A 184 -2.87 1.16 -8.38
C ILE A 184 -3.82 2.09 -7.62
N VAL A 185 -3.33 2.90 -6.69
CA VAL A 185 -4.15 3.86 -5.93
C VAL A 185 -4.86 4.84 -6.84
N SER A 186 -4.16 5.39 -7.85
CA SER A 186 -4.75 6.32 -8.82
C SER A 186 -5.82 5.65 -9.68
N GLU A 187 -5.64 4.37 -10.03
CA GLU A 187 -6.62 3.60 -10.80
C GLU A 187 -7.89 3.33 -10.02
N ILE A 188 -7.75 2.94 -8.74
CA ILE A 188 -8.91 2.72 -7.86
C ILE A 188 -9.73 4.01 -7.74
N ARG A 189 -9.08 5.16 -7.50
CA ARG A 189 -9.77 6.46 -7.45
C ARG A 189 -10.51 6.75 -8.75
N ARG A 190 -9.83 6.60 -9.89
CA ARG A 190 -10.43 6.83 -11.20
C ARG A 190 -11.64 5.92 -11.46
N TYR A 191 -11.57 4.66 -11.04
CA TYR A 191 -12.68 3.73 -11.15
C TYR A 191 -13.88 4.21 -10.34
N LEU A 192 -13.70 4.58 -9.08
CA LEU A 192 -14.78 5.05 -8.19
C LEU A 192 -15.37 6.39 -8.66
N ASP A 193 -14.53 7.33 -9.08
CA ASP A 193 -14.98 8.62 -9.66
C ASP A 193 -15.87 8.38 -10.89
N ASN A 194 -15.48 7.45 -11.76
CA ASN A 194 -16.28 7.06 -12.93
C ASN A 194 -17.59 6.36 -12.57
N GLN A 195 -17.68 5.73 -11.39
CA GLN A 195 -18.92 5.16 -10.85
C GLN A 195 -19.78 6.23 -10.12
N GLY A 196 -19.33 7.47 -10.07
CA GLY A 196 -20.04 8.58 -9.45
C GLY A 196 -19.89 8.63 -7.92
N PHE A 197 -18.88 8.01 -7.36
CA PHE A 197 -18.53 8.17 -5.96
C PHE A 197 -17.81 9.49 -5.73
N LEU A 198 -18.02 10.10 -4.57
CA LEU A 198 -17.36 11.30 -4.09
C LEU A 198 -16.29 10.90 -3.05
N GLU A 199 -15.02 11.24 -3.30
CA GLU A 199 -13.97 11.10 -2.27
C GLU A 199 -14.17 12.17 -1.19
N VAL A 200 -14.18 11.75 0.06
CA VAL A 200 -14.35 12.63 1.23
C VAL A 200 -13.24 12.39 2.24
N GLU A 201 -13.07 13.32 3.16
CA GLU A 201 -12.17 13.19 4.31
C GLU A 201 -12.96 13.34 5.60
N THR A 202 -12.76 12.39 6.52
CA THR A 202 -13.36 12.41 7.86
C THR A 202 -12.26 12.52 8.94
N PRO A 203 -12.60 12.87 10.18
CA PRO A 203 -11.59 13.06 11.22
C PRO A 203 -10.74 11.81 11.47
N VAL A 204 -9.45 12.01 11.71
CA VAL A 204 -8.53 10.98 12.24
C VAL A 204 -8.64 10.85 13.75
N LEU A 205 -8.92 11.97 14.45
CA LEU A 205 -9.11 12.00 15.89
C LEU A 205 -10.59 11.85 16.22
N HIS A 206 -10.94 10.84 16.99
CA HIS A 206 -12.29 10.55 17.44
C HIS A 206 -12.40 10.67 18.96
N ASN A 207 -13.58 10.97 19.45
CA ASN A 207 -13.84 10.92 20.88
C ASN A 207 -13.93 9.49 21.41
N GLU A 208 -14.46 8.59 20.57
CA GLU A 208 -14.61 7.17 20.87
C GLU A 208 -14.23 6.33 19.64
N ALA A 209 -13.71 5.13 19.86
CA ALA A 209 -13.45 4.16 18.80
C ALA A 209 -14.75 3.50 18.35
N GLY A 210 -14.92 3.28 17.05
CA GLY A 210 -16.10 2.60 16.49
C GLY A 210 -15.90 2.22 15.02
N GLY A 211 -16.82 1.39 14.50
CA GLY A 211 -16.80 0.94 13.10
C GLY A 211 -15.95 -0.31 12.84
N ALA A 212 -15.24 -0.83 13.85
CA ALA A 212 -14.47 -2.08 13.76
C ALA A 212 -14.24 -2.66 15.17
N ALA A 213 -13.87 -3.93 15.24
CA ALA A 213 -13.32 -4.55 16.44
C ALA A 213 -11.80 -4.43 16.39
N ALA A 214 -11.21 -3.52 17.19
CA ALA A 214 -9.77 -3.31 17.25
C ALA A 214 -9.39 -2.42 18.44
N ARG A 215 -8.17 -2.54 18.93
CA ARG A 215 -7.64 -1.66 19.99
C ARG A 215 -7.20 -0.32 19.40
N PRO A 216 -7.70 0.82 19.92
CA PRO A 216 -7.31 2.15 19.45
C PRO A 216 -5.97 2.59 20.05
N PHE A 217 -5.26 3.50 19.36
CA PHE A 217 -4.26 4.37 19.98
C PHE A 217 -4.96 5.52 20.70
N ILE A 218 -4.55 5.80 21.92
CA ILE A 218 -5.10 6.89 22.75
C ILE A 218 -4.13 8.07 22.72
N THR A 219 -4.66 9.28 22.61
CA THR A 219 -3.90 10.53 22.67
C THR A 219 -4.63 11.55 23.52
N HIS A 220 -3.96 12.65 23.90
CA HIS A 220 -4.53 13.71 24.75
C HIS A 220 -4.56 15.05 24.02
N HIS A 221 -5.72 15.71 23.98
CA HIS A 221 -5.88 17.06 23.44
C HIS A 221 -5.62 18.10 24.55
N ASN A 222 -4.40 18.61 24.60
CA ASN A 222 -3.93 19.48 25.69
C ASN A 222 -4.81 20.72 25.95
N ALA A 223 -5.28 21.40 24.88
CA ALA A 223 -6.05 22.63 25.04
C ALA A 223 -7.46 22.40 25.58
N GLN A 224 -8.07 21.27 25.29
CA GLN A 224 -9.40 20.90 25.78
C GLN A 224 -9.35 20.00 27.00
N ASN A 225 -8.18 19.46 27.33
CA ASN A 225 -7.96 18.52 28.43
C ASN A 225 -8.88 17.29 28.34
N ILE A 226 -8.97 16.69 27.15
CA ILE A 226 -9.74 15.47 26.87
C ILE A 226 -8.86 14.43 26.22
N ASP A 227 -9.14 13.15 26.51
CA ASP A 227 -8.55 12.04 25.79
C ASP A 227 -9.32 11.82 24.49
N MET A 228 -8.59 11.46 23.45
CA MET A 228 -9.11 11.12 22.13
C MET A 228 -8.44 9.86 21.63
N VAL A 229 -9.01 9.24 20.62
CA VAL A 229 -8.46 8.05 19.99
C VAL A 229 -8.16 8.30 18.51
N LEU A 230 -7.17 7.62 17.97
CA LEU A 230 -6.98 7.55 16.53
C LEU A 230 -8.00 6.56 15.93
N ARG A 231 -8.60 6.91 14.81
CA ARG A 231 -9.64 6.13 14.15
C ARG A 231 -9.17 4.70 13.82
N ILE A 232 -10.03 3.72 14.08
CA ILE A 232 -9.83 2.31 13.73
C ILE A 232 -10.60 1.89 12.46
N ALA A 233 -11.52 2.75 12.00
CA ALA A 233 -12.33 2.66 10.78
C ALA A 233 -12.87 4.05 10.42
N THR A 234 -13.34 4.23 9.18
CA THR A 234 -14.04 5.46 8.73
C THR A 234 -15.56 5.27 8.66
N GLU A 235 -16.04 4.07 8.83
CA GLU A 235 -17.39 3.57 8.63
C GLU A 235 -18.49 4.50 9.19
N LEU A 236 -18.49 4.75 10.51
CA LEU A 236 -19.58 5.47 11.15
C LEU A 236 -19.71 6.93 10.67
N HIS A 237 -18.61 7.55 10.29
CA HIS A 237 -18.64 8.89 9.71
C HIS A 237 -19.17 8.89 8.28
N LEU A 238 -18.76 7.92 7.45
CA LEU A 238 -19.24 7.80 6.08
C LEU A 238 -20.73 7.50 6.02
N LYS A 239 -21.25 6.67 6.93
CA LYS A 239 -22.70 6.41 7.06
C LYS A 239 -23.49 7.66 7.48
N ARG A 240 -22.93 8.52 8.36
CA ARG A 240 -23.55 9.83 8.66
C ARG A 240 -23.65 10.72 7.41
N LEU A 241 -22.69 10.64 6.46
CA LEU A 241 -22.78 11.34 5.19
C LEU A 241 -23.90 10.78 4.30
N ILE A 242 -24.12 9.45 4.32
CA ILE A 242 -25.26 8.84 3.63
C ILE A 242 -26.59 9.34 4.23
N VAL A 243 -26.72 9.39 5.56
CA VAL A 243 -27.88 10.02 6.23
C VAL A 243 -28.05 11.47 5.78
N GLY A 244 -26.94 12.20 5.61
CA GLY A 244 -26.92 13.59 5.10
C GLY A 244 -27.25 13.75 3.61
N GLY A 245 -27.51 12.66 2.88
CA GLY A 245 -27.90 12.68 1.47
C GLY A 245 -26.75 12.55 0.46
N MET A 246 -25.54 12.25 0.89
CA MET A 246 -24.43 11.90 -0.01
C MET A 246 -24.55 10.41 -0.42
N GLU A 247 -25.21 10.14 -1.53
CA GLU A 247 -25.63 8.78 -1.93
C GLU A 247 -24.48 7.83 -2.27
N ARG A 248 -23.31 8.35 -2.68
CA ARG A 248 -22.11 7.57 -3.00
C ARG A 248 -20.87 8.28 -2.49
N VAL A 249 -20.24 7.74 -1.47
CA VAL A 249 -19.04 8.31 -0.86
C VAL A 249 -17.99 7.26 -0.67
N TYR A 250 -16.72 7.64 -0.71
CA TYR A 250 -15.62 6.83 -0.29
C TYR A 250 -14.54 7.66 0.38
N GLU A 251 -13.76 7.02 1.25
CA GLU A 251 -12.53 7.57 1.81
C GLU A 251 -11.40 6.55 1.69
N MET A 252 -10.27 6.97 1.13
CA MET A 252 -9.04 6.19 1.14
C MET A 252 -8.06 6.84 2.10
N GLY A 253 -7.78 6.18 3.22
CA GLY A 253 -7.00 6.79 4.27
C GLY A 253 -6.26 5.81 5.17
N ARG A 254 -5.48 6.39 6.09
CA ARG A 254 -4.82 5.63 7.15
C ARG A 254 -5.79 5.29 8.26
N ILE A 255 -5.69 4.03 8.68
CA ILE A 255 -6.35 3.45 9.84
C ILE A 255 -5.28 3.05 10.84
N PHE A 256 -5.60 3.12 12.13
CA PHE A 256 -4.67 2.94 13.24
C PHE A 256 -5.21 1.88 14.21
N ARG A 257 -4.50 0.76 14.34
CA ARG A 257 -4.85 -0.31 15.28
C ARG A 257 -3.66 -0.64 16.16
N ASN A 258 -3.83 -0.55 17.47
CA ASN A 258 -2.77 -0.77 18.46
C ASN A 258 -2.61 -2.26 18.75
N GLU A 259 -2.21 -3.00 17.76
CA GLU A 259 -2.08 -4.45 17.74
C GLU A 259 -0.64 -4.89 17.44
N GLY A 260 -0.42 -6.20 17.34
CA GLY A 260 0.87 -6.77 17.02
C GLY A 260 1.37 -6.40 15.62
N MET A 261 2.68 -6.51 15.41
CA MET A 261 3.33 -6.28 14.11
C MET A 261 3.92 -7.58 13.61
N ASP A 262 3.53 -8.00 12.41
CA ASP A 262 4.07 -9.17 11.73
C ASP A 262 4.29 -8.92 10.22
N ALA A 263 4.33 -9.96 9.41
CA ALA A 263 4.49 -9.84 7.96
C ALA A 263 3.23 -9.25 7.28
N THR A 264 2.07 -9.32 7.89
CA THR A 264 0.77 -8.94 7.31
C THR A 264 0.10 -7.77 8.05
N HIS A 265 0.59 -7.44 9.25
CA HIS A 265 0.02 -6.39 10.11
C HIS A 265 1.04 -5.29 10.42
N ASN A 266 0.61 -4.05 10.28
CA ASN A 266 1.33 -2.85 10.69
C ASN A 266 0.35 -1.96 11.48
N PRO A 267 0.77 -1.28 12.55
CA PRO A 267 -0.16 -0.53 13.42
C PRO A 267 -0.87 0.63 12.70
N GLU A 268 -0.34 1.09 11.60
CA GLU A 268 -1.00 1.99 10.66
C GLU A 268 -0.95 1.40 9.24
N PHE A 269 -2.07 1.40 8.55
CA PHE A 269 -2.21 0.84 7.21
C PHE A 269 -3.26 1.62 6.41
N THR A 270 -3.30 1.39 5.10
CA THR A 270 -4.24 2.08 4.21
C THR A 270 -5.42 1.17 3.90
N THR A 271 -6.63 1.68 4.15
CA THR A 271 -7.87 1.09 3.66
C THR A 271 -8.59 2.05 2.72
N ILE A 272 -9.52 1.51 1.96
CA ILE A 272 -10.59 2.27 1.35
C ILE A 272 -11.91 1.76 1.89
N GLU A 273 -12.78 2.67 2.29
CA GLU A 273 -14.17 2.38 2.61
C GLU A 273 -15.09 3.15 1.66
N ALA A 274 -16.12 2.49 1.15
CA ALA A 274 -17.07 3.06 0.20
C ALA A 274 -18.50 2.67 0.57
N TYR A 275 -19.43 3.61 0.48
CA TYR A 275 -20.85 3.41 0.82
C TYR A 275 -21.73 3.94 -0.31
N GLN A 276 -22.75 3.14 -0.65
CA GLN A 276 -23.69 3.44 -1.73
C GLN A 276 -25.12 3.26 -1.25
N ALA A 277 -25.89 4.34 -1.27
CA ALA A 277 -27.33 4.31 -1.03
C ALA A 277 -28.07 3.54 -2.12
N TYR A 278 -29.20 2.91 -1.74
CA TYR A 278 -30.06 2.12 -2.63
C TYR A 278 -29.34 0.89 -3.24
N ALA A 279 -28.35 0.37 -2.54
CA ALA A 279 -27.59 -0.84 -2.90
C ALA A 279 -27.64 -1.86 -1.76
N ASP A 280 -27.46 -3.12 -2.11
CA ASP A 280 -27.31 -4.23 -1.18
C ASP A 280 -25.92 -4.89 -1.30
N PHE A 281 -25.69 -5.96 -0.56
CA PHE A 281 -24.41 -6.66 -0.54
C PHE A 281 -24.05 -7.31 -1.90
N GLU A 282 -25.03 -7.65 -2.74
CA GLU A 282 -24.76 -8.20 -4.07
C GLU A 282 -24.23 -7.12 -5.03
N ASP A 283 -24.79 -5.91 -5.00
CA ASP A 283 -24.28 -4.74 -5.73
C ASP A 283 -22.84 -4.44 -5.29
N ILE A 284 -22.58 -4.57 -3.98
CA ILE A 284 -21.25 -4.32 -3.41
C ILE A 284 -20.24 -5.43 -3.77
N MET A 285 -20.67 -6.68 -3.97
CA MET A 285 -19.80 -7.72 -4.56
C MET A 285 -19.33 -7.31 -5.95
N ASP A 286 -20.24 -6.83 -6.81
CA ASP A 286 -19.89 -6.38 -8.15
C ASP A 286 -18.99 -5.14 -8.13
N LEU A 287 -19.22 -4.20 -7.22
CA LEU A 287 -18.34 -3.03 -7.01
C LEU A 287 -16.93 -3.47 -6.56
N THR A 288 -16.84 -4.38 -5.59
CA THR A 288 -15.58 -4.92 -5.06
C THR A 288 -14.76 -5.61 -6.16
N GLU A 289 -15.41 -6.48 -6.93
CA GLU A 289 -14.80 -7.16 -8.07
C GLU A 289 -14.28 -6.14 -9.08
N GLY A 290 -15.08 -5.13 -9.42
CA GLY A 290 -14.69 -4.07 -10.36
C GLY A 290 -13.51 -3.22 -9.88
N ILE A 291 -13.43 -2.88 -8.59
CA ILE A 291 -12.30 -2.17 -7.99
C ILE A 291 -11.01 -3.00 -8.14
N ILE A 292 -11.05 -4.27 -7.76
CA ILE A 292 -9.87 -5.15 -7.79
C ILE A 292 -9.42 -5.42 -9.21
N GLN A 293 -10.35 -5.69 -10.14
CA GLN A 293 -10.04 -5.87 -11.55
C GLN A 293 -9.45 -4.59 -12.18
N SER A 294 -9.98 -3.42 -11.81
CA SER A 294 -9.44 -2.14 -12.27
C SER A 294 -8.03 -1.90 -11.71
N ALA A 295 -7.81 -2.18 -10.43
CA ALA A 295 -6.50 -2.10 -9.79
C ALA A 295 -5.47 -3.01 -10.48
N ALA A 296 -5.85 -4.23 -10.86
CA ALA A 296 -4.98 -5.16 -11.56
C ALA A 296 -4.55 -4.64 -12.94
N LYS A 297 -5.40 -3.90 -13.66
CA LYS A 297 -5.06 -3.28 -14.95
C LYS A 297 -3.95 -2.23 -14.86
N ALA A 298 -3.70 -1.67 -13.68
CA ALA A 298 -2.55 -0.80 -13.46
C ALA A 298 -1.20 -1.56 -13.52
N VAL A 299 -1.24 -2.88 -13.45
CA VAL A 299 -0.07 -3.77 -13.39
C VAL A 299 0.05 -4.63 -14.64
N THR A 300 -1.07 -5.19 -15.12
CA THR A 300 -1.10 -6.13 -16.24
C THR A 300 -2.43 -6.10 -16.98
N ASP A 301 -2.38 -6.44 -18.27
CA ASP A 301 -3.58 -6.69 -19.11
C ASP A 301 -3.98 -8.18 -19.09
N ALA A 302 -3.25 -9.04 -18.39
CA ALA A 302 -3.57 -10.47 -18.30
C ALA A 302 -4.77 -10.73 -17.38
N GLU A 303 -5.46 -11.86 -17.58
CA GLU A 303 -6.56 -12.30 -16.70
C GLU A 303 -6.09 -12.77 -15.33
N SER A 304 -4.79 -13.02 -15.16
CA SER A 304 -4.19 -13.51 -13.92
C SER A 304 -2.97 -12.70 -13.52
N VAL A 305 -2.66 -12.75 -12.23
CA VAL A 305 -1.41 -12.25 -11.66
C VAL A 305 -0.70 -13.41 -10.95
N PRO A 306 0.63 -13.51 -11.07
CA PRO A 306 1.38 -14.46 -10.27
C PRO A 306 1.47 -13.99 -8.83
N TYR A 307 1.28 -14.88 -7.88
CA TYR A 307 1.54 -14.64 -6.47
C TYR A 307 2.18 -15.87 -5.83
N GLN A 308 3.44 -15.74 -5.43
CA GLN A 308 4.24 -16.79 -4.77
C GLN A 308 4.20 -18.13 -5.54
N GLY A 309 4.32 -18.05 -6.85
CA GLY A 309 4.31 -19.21 -7.75
C GLY A 309 2.92 -19.75 -8.09
N THR A 310 1.85 -19.14 -7.61
CA THR A 310 0.46 -19.51 -7.93
C THR A 310 -0.18 -18.46 -8.83
N GLU A 311 -0.86 -18.88 -9.89
CA GLU A 311 -1.64 -17.99 -10.75
C GLU A 311 -2.99 -17.66 -10.11
N ILE A 312 -3.25 -16.36 -9.89
CA ILE A 312 -4.49 -15.85 -9.32
C ILE A 312 -5.32 -15.16 -10.40
N PHE A 313 -6.52 -15.69 -10.70
CA PHE A 313 -7.37 -15.26 -11.79
C PHE A 313 -8.25 -14.04 -11.39
N ILE A 314 -7.64 -12.87 -11.34
CA ILE A 314 -8.32 -11.61 -10.96
C ILE A 314 -9.22 -11.07 -12.08
N GLY A 315 -8.90 -11.30 -13.35
CA GLY A 315 -9.67 -10.82 -14.51
C GLY A 315 -10.96 -11.57 -14.78
N ARG A 316 -11.25 -12.67 -14.05
CA ARG A 316 -12.47 -13.48 -14.17
C ARG A 316 -13.49 -13.09 -13.12
N LYS A 317 -14.73 -13.54 -13.31
CA LYS A 317 -15.76 -13.41 -12.27
C LYS A 317 -15.37 -14.21 -11.03
N PHE A 318 -15.46 -13.59 -9.85
CA PHE A 318 -15.12 -14.21 -8.57
C PHE A 318 -16.20 -15.21 -8.15
N ALA A 319 -15.78 -16.29 -7.50
CA ALA A 319 -16.71 -17.25 -6.93
C ALA A 319 -17.52 -16.63 -5.79
N ARG A 320 -18.79 -17.06 -5.64
CA ARG A 320 -19.67 -16.66 -4.53
C ARG A 320 -20.14 -17.92 -3.83
N LYS A 321 -19.90 -18.04 -2.54
CA LYS A 321 -20.22 -19.24 -1.78
C LYS A 321 -20.77 -18.87 -0.39
N HIS A 322 -21.85 -19.53 0.02
CA HIS A 322 -22.35 -19.37 1.38
C HIS A 322 -21.40 -20.01 2.38
N MET A 323 -21.20 -19.37 3.55
CA MET A 323 -20.29 -19.85 4.61
C MET A 323 -20.58 -21.28 5.02
N LEU A 324 -21.86 -21.63 5.22
CA LEU A 324 -22.27 -22.97 5.63
C LEU A 324 -21.99 -24.04 4.57
N GLU A 325 -22.11 -23.68 3.28
CA GLU A 325 -21.76 -24.60 2.18
C GLU A 325 -20.26 -24.85 2.17
N ALA A 326 -19.48 -23.78 2.35
CA ALA A 326 -18.03 -23.88 2.40
C ALA A 326 -17.54 -24.76 3.56
N ILE A 327 -18.11 -24.58 4.75
CA ILE A 327 -17.82 -25.44 5.92
C ILE A 327 -18.22 -26.88 5.64
N LYS A 328 -19.41 -27.12 5.10
CA LYS A 328 -19.92 -28.46 4.82
C LYS A 328 -19.06 -29.20 3.80
N GLU A 329 -18.57 -28.52 2.76
CA GLU A 329 -17.69 -29.12 1.78
C GLU A 329 -16.34 -29.56 2.38
N GLN A 330 -15.79 -28.79 3.33
CA GLN A 330 -14.47 -29.08 3.93
C GLN A 330 -14.57 -30.09 5.08
N THR A 331 -15.64 -30.03 5.88
CA THR A 331 -15.75 -30.80 7.13
C THR A 331 -16.79 -31.90 7.09
N GLY A 332 -17.76 -31.83 6.17
CA GLY A 332 -18.95 -32.69 6.16
C GLY A 332 -20.04 -32.27 7.15
N ILE A 333 -19.79 -31.23 7.97
CA ILE A 333 -20.73 -30.78 9.01
C ILE A 333 -21.80 -29.87 8.39
N ASP A 334 -23.04 -30.10 8.76
CA ASP A 334 -24.20 -29.41 8.21
C ASP A 334 -24.83 -28.45 9.24
N PHE A 335 -24.36 -27.20 9.27
CA PHE A 335 -24.90 -26.15 10.12
C PHE A 335 -26.19 -25.49 9.60
N TRP A 336 -26.73 -25.94 8.46
CA TRP A 336 -28.06 -25.55 8.03
C TRP A 336 -29.13 -26.07 9.03
N LYS A 337 -28.83 -27.17 9.72
CA LYS A 337 -29.65 -27.70 10.82
C LYS A 337 -29.44 -26.82 12.04
N GLU A 338 -30.56 -26.41 12.63
CA GLU A 338 -30.52 -25.72 13.91
C GLU A 338 -29.89 -26.62 14.98
N MET A 339 -29.00 -26.05 15.77
CA MET A 339 -28.29 -26.70 16.86
C MET A 339 -28.44 -25.89 18.14
N THR A 340 -28.50 -26.57 19.27
CA THR A 340 -28.33 -25.92 20.57
C THR A 340 -26.86 -25.55 20.80
N LEU A 341 -26.60 -24.61 21.70
CA LEU A 341 -25.22 -24.25 22.07
C LEU A 341 -24.43 -25.46 22.62
N GLU A 342 -25.13 -26.35 23.35
CA GLU A 342 -24.50 -27.57 23.88
C GLU A 342 -24.06 -28.51 22.76
N GLU A 343 -24.89 -28.73 21.74
CA GLU A 343 -24.59 -29.55 20.57
C GLU A 343 -23.45 -28.94 19.75
N ALA A 344 -23.48 -27.64 19.48
CA ALA A 344 -22.42 -26.94 18.75
C ALA A 344 -21.08 -26.97 19.51
N THR A 345 -21.11 -26.79 20.85
CA THR A 345 -19.92 -26.89 21.70
C THR A 345 -19.34 -28.30 21.73
N ALA A 346 -20.20 -29.33 21.77
CA ALA A 346 -19.74 -30.72 21.70
C ALA A 346 -19.08 -31.04 20.37
N LEU A 347 -19.65 -30.53 19.26
CA LEU A 347 -19.11 -30.68 17.92
C LEU A 347 -17.75 -29.93 17.77
N ALA A 348 -17.66 -28.70 18.28
CA ALA A 348 -16.43 -27.93 18.28
C ALA A 348 -15.29 -28.69 19.02
N LYS A 349 -15.61 -29.28 20.18
CA LYS A 349 -14.67 -30.07 20.95
C LYS A 349 -14.22 -31.33 20.19
N GLU A 350 -15.13 -32.02 19.48
CA GLU A 350 -14.80 -33.18 18.65
C GLU A 350 -13.83 -32.83 17.56
N HIS A 351 -13.97 -31.65 16.95
CA HIS A 351 -13.13 -31.14 15.87
C HIS A 351 -11.96 -30.26 16.32
N HIS A 352 -11.69 -30.17 17.63
CA HIS A 352 -10.62 -29.38 18.23
C HIS A 352 -10.71 -27.85 17.96
N VAL A 353 -11.91 -27.34 17.67
CA VAL A 353 -12.19 -25.91 17.54
C VAL A 353 -12.23 -25.28 18.94
N THR A 354 -11.55 -24.17 19.13
CA THR A 354 -11.52 -23.44 20.39
C THR A 354 -12.86 -22.73 20.62
N VAL A 355 -13.44 -22.89 21.82
CA VAL A 355 -14.68 -22.22 22.20
C VAL A 355 -14.44 -21.36 23.44
N GLU A 356 -14.68 -20.07 23.33
CA GLU A 356 -14.57 -19.13 24.43
C GLU A 356 -15.90 -19.03 25.22
N LYS A 357 -15.81 -18.46 26.44
CA LYS A 357 -16.97 -18.42 27.36
C LYS A 357 -18.18 -17.63 26.84
N HIS A 358 -17.93 -16.63 25.99
CA HIS A 358 -18.96 -15.76 25.43
C HIS A 358 -19.52 -16.28 24.10
N PHE A 359 -18.97 -17.38 23.54
CA PHE A 359 -19.39 -17.90 22.25
C PHE A 359 -20.85 -18.36 22.27
N THR A 360 -21.56 -17.97 21.20
CA THR A 360 -22.87 -18.51 20.81
C THR A 360 -22.70 -19.52 19.68
N VAL A 361 -23.78 -20.08 19.15
CA VAL A 361 -23.71 -20.96 17.97
C VAL A 361 -23.13 -20.26 16.78
N GLY A 362 -23.43 -18.97 16.54
CA GLY A 362 -22.87 -18.20 15.46
C GLY A 362 -21.37 -18.01 15.56
N HIS A 363 -20.84 -17.75 16.74
CA HIS A 363 -19.39 -17.69 16.97
C HIS A 363 -18.71 -19.03 16.67
N ILE A 364 -19.32 -20.15 17.05
CA ILE A 364 -18.79 -21.48 16.77
C ILE A 364 -18.77 -21.75 15.25
N ILE A 365 -19.83 -21.40 14.53
CA ILE A 365 -19.88 -21.50 13.06
C ILE A 365 -18.72 -20.70 12.43
N ASN A 366 -18.50 -19.48 12.89
CA ASN A 366 -17.41 -18.63 12.40
C ASN A 366 -16.04 -19.26 12.69
N ALA A 367 -15.83 -19.80 13.90
CA ALA A 367 -14.59 -20.51 14.26
C ALA A 367 -14.33 -21.74 13.38
N PHE A 368 -15.37 -22.50 13.03
CA PHE A 368 -15.24 -23.60 12.06
C PHE A 368 -14.84 -23.11 10.67
N PHE A 369 -15.34 -21.96 10.24
CA PHE A 369 -14.94 -21.37 8.97
C PHE A 369 -13.46 -20.97 8.99
N GLU A 370 -13.02 -20.27 10.02
CA GLU A 370 -11.63 -19.83 10.20
C GLU A 370 -10.67 -21.02 10.24
N ASP A 371 -10.97 -22.06 11.02
CA ASP A 371 -10.09 -23.22 11.22
C ASP A 371 -10.00 -24.15 10.00
N PHE A 372 -11.08 -24.29 9.20
CA PHE A 372 -11.16 -25.34 8.18
C PHE A 372 -11.31 -24.85 6.74
N VAL A 373 -11.74 -23.61 6.52
CA VAL A 373 -12.09 -23.12 5.18
C VAL A 373 -11.17 -22.02 4.71
N GLU A 374 -10.87 -21.04 5.52
CA GLU A 374 -10.19 -19.80 5.13
C GLU A 374 -8.91 -20.06 4.35
N ASP A 375 -7.98 -20.87 4.87
CA ASP A 375 -6.70 -21.21 4.24
C ASP A 375 -6.85 -21.96 2.91
N THR A 376 -8.02 -22.55 2.62
CA THR A 376 -8.29 -23.29 1.38
C THR A 376 -8.70 -22.39 0.20
N LEU A 377 -9.05 -21.14 0.47
CA LEU A 377 -9.59 -20.19 -0.49
C LEU A 377 -8.47 -19.50 -1.30
N ILE A 378 -7.91 -20.21 -2.27
CA ILE A 378 -6.76 -19.71 -3.05
C ILE A 378 -7.21 -18.72 -4.13
N GLN A 379 -8.26 -19.06 -4.91
CA GLN A 379 -8.79 -18.16 -5.94
C GLN A 379 -9.79 -17.16 -5.34
N PRO A 380 -9.98 -15.97 -5.95
CA PRO A 380 -10.90 -14.97 -5.44
C PRO A 380 -12.30 -15.53 -5.20
N THR A 381 -12.72 -15.55 -3.94
CA THR A 381 -13.99 -16.14 -3.52
C THR A 381 -14.68 -15.25 -2.48
N PHE A 382 -15.87 -14.80 -2.79
CA PHE A 382 -16.76 -14.17 -1.82
C PHE A 382 -17.39 -15.24 -0.94
N ILE A 383 -17.20 -15.14 0.36
CA ILE A 383 -17.93 -15.93 1.37
C ILE A 383 -19.01 -15.05 1.97
N TYR A 384 -20.26 -15.43 1.83
CA TYR A 384 -21.41 -14.67 2.35
C TYR A 384 -22.23 -15.47 3.34
N GLY A 385 -23.13 -14.80 4.07
CA GLY A 385 -23.96 -15.41 5.09
C GLY A 385 -23.23 -15.59 6.42
N HIS A 386 -22.56 -14.55 6.88
CA HIS A 386 -21.93 -14.54 8.20
C HIS A 386 -22.97 -14.48 9.31
N PRO A 387 -22.73 -15.17 10.45
CA PRO A 387 -23.64 -15.12 11.60
C PRO A 387 -23.86 -13.70 12.14
N VAL A 388 -25.07 -13.47 12.67
CA VAL A 388 -25.46 -12.15 13.20
C VAL A 388 -24.61 -11.74 14.40
N GLU A 389 -24.15 -12.69 15.19
CA GLU A 389 -23.37 -12.45 16.40
C GLU A 389 -21.97 -11.88 16.13
N VAL A 390 -21.41 -12.21 14.95
CA VAL A 390 -20.10 -11.69 14.51
C VAL A 390 -20.23 -10.52 13.52
N SER A 391 -21.43 -9.97 13.34
CA SER A 391 -21.74 -8.97 12.31
C SER A 391 -22.58 -7.80 12.87
N PRO A 392 -22.03 -7.00 13.82
CA PRO A 392 -22.84 -6.04 14.59
C PRO A 392 -23.38 -4.85 13.79
N LEU A 393 -22.84 -4.56 12.61
CA LEU A 393 -23.20 -3.41 11.76
C LEU A 393 -23.92 -3.83 10.47
N ALA A 394 -24.07 -5.14 10.24
CA ALA A 394 -24.68 -5.70 9.05
C ALA A 394 -26.18 -6.00 9.27
N LYS A 395 -26.97 -5.82 8.22
CA LYS A 395 -28.40 -6.12 8.22
C LYS A 395 -28.63 -7.63 8.25
N LYS A 396 -29.62 -8.08 9.03
CA LYS A 396 -30.03 -9.48 9.05
C LYS A 396 -30.61 -9.89 7.70
N ASN A 397 -30.29 -11.12 7.27
CA ASN A 397 -30.90 -11.70 6.09
C ASN A 397 -32.41 -11.92 6.34
N ALA A 398 -33.21 -11.58 5.33
CA ALA A 398 -34.68 -11.64 5.46
C ALA A 398 -35.22 -13.07 5.50
N ASP A 399 -34.53 -13.99 4.80
CA ASP A 399 -34.96 -15.40 4.69
C ASP A 399 -34.48 -16.26 5.86
N ASP A 400 -33.27 -15.98 6.38
CA ASP A 400 -32.67 -16.64 7.53
C ASP A 400 -32.04 -15.63 8.51
N PRO A 401 -32.76 -15.17 9.53
CA PRO A 401 -32.25 -14.12 10.44
C PRO A 401 -31.12 -14.56 11.38
N ARG A 402 -30.66 -15.82 11.31
CA ARG A 402 -29.45 -16.27 11.99
C ARG A 402 -28.21 -15.66 11.34
N PHE A 403 -28.34 -15.25 10.07
CA PHE A 403 -27.24 -14.70 9.26
C PHE A 403 -27.51 -13.26 8.87
N THR A 404 -26.47 -12.64 8.31
CA THR A 404 -26.51 -11.27 7.79
C THR A 404 -26.22 -11.25 6.30
N ASP A 405 -26.67 -10.21 5.62
CA ASP A 405 -26.33 -9.88 4.25
C ASP A 405 -24.90 -9.27 4.21
N ARG A 406 -23.92 -10.10 4.58
CA ARG A 406 -22.49 -9.77 4.67
C ARG A 406 -21.67 -10.75 3.88
N PHE A 407 -20.61 -10.25 3.26
CA PHE A 407 -19.58 -11.08 2.68
C PHE A 407 -18.19 -10.63 3.09
N GLU A 408 -17.25 -11.54 3.01
CA GLU A 408 -15.83 -11.28 2.97
C GLU A 408 -15.25 -11.87 1.68
N LEU A 409 -14.26 -11.16 1.10
CA LEU A 409 -13.53 -11.64 -0.06
C LEU A 409 -12.22 -12.26 0.38
N PHE A 410 -12.02 -13.52 0.06
CA PHE A 410 -10.80 -14.25 0.32
C PHE A 410 -10.00 -14.48 -0.97
N ILE A 411 -8.70 -14.28 -0.91
CA ILE A 411 -7.72 -14.62 -1.95
C ILE A 411 -6.47 -15.14 -1.25
N VAL A 412 -5.92 -16.28 -1.70
CA VAL A 412 -4.75 -16.96 -1.11
C VAL A 412 -4.84 -17.15 0.41
N GLY A 413 -6.01 -17.58 0.88
CA GLY A 413 -6.28 -17.84 2.29
C GLY A 413 -6.26 -16.58 3.18
N ARG A 414 -6.60 -15.40 2.61
CA ARG A 414 -6.61 -14.14 3.35
C ARG A 414 -7.79 -13.27 2.96
N GLU A 415 -8.36 -12.58 3.91
CA GLU A 415 -9.37 -11.55 3.71
C GLU A 415 -8.79 -10.33 2.99
N PHE A 416 -9.44 -9.88 1.93
CA PHE A 416 -9.10 -8.68 1.15
C PHE A 416 -10.15 -7.58 1.27
N ALA A 417 -11.42 -7.97 1.44
CA ALA A 417 -12.53 -7.05 1.59
C ALA A 417 -13.57 -7.61 2.56
N ASN A 418 -14.24 -6.71 3.27
CA ASN A 418 -15.41 -6.98 4.11
C ASN A 418 -16.50 -6.00 3.72
N ALA A 419 -17.72 -6.49 3.51
CA ALA A 419 -18.80 -5.66 3.03
C ALA A 419 -20.17 -6.27 3.40
N PHE A 420 -21.18 -5.40 3.48
CA PHE A 420 -22.53 -5.84 3.85
C PHE A 420 -23.61 -4.84 3.41
N THR A 421 -24.85 -5.32 3.41
CA THR A 421 -26.00 -4.42 3.48
C THR A 421 -26.02 -3.82 4.88
N GLU A 422 -25.99 -2.51 4.96
CA GLU A 422 -25.88 -1.77 6.20
C GLU A 422 -27.10 -1.91 7.08
N LEU A 423 -26.88 -2.12 8.38
CA LEU A 423 -27.95 -2.05 9.37
C LEU A 423 -28.41 -0.59 9.48
N ASN A 424 -29.65 -0.33 9.07
CA ASN A 424 -30.27 1.00 9.07
C ASN A 424 -31.46 1.14 10.04
N ASP A 425 -31.70 0.11 10.87
CA ASP A 425 -32.67 0.15 11.96
C ASP A 425 -31.97 0.65 13.24
N PRO A 426 -32.29 1.86 13.75
CA PRO A 426 -31.64 2.42 14.94
C PRO A 426 -31.92 1.59 16.21
N ILE A 427 -33.05 0.90 16.29
CA ILE A 427 -33.40 0.11 17.46
C ILE A 427 -32.58 -1.18 17.51
N ASP A 428 -32.48 -1.89 16.39
CA ASP A 428 -31.62 -3.09 16.28
C ASP A 428 -30.15 -2.70 16.48
N GLN A 429 -29.71 -1.55 15.91
CA GLN A 429 -28.33 -1.07 16.06
C GLN A 429 -27.98 -0.78 17.53
N LEU A 430 -28.84 -0.10 18.27
CA LEU A 430 -28.63 0.15 19.68
C LEU A 430 -28.51 -1.16 20.48
N SER A 431 -29.42 -2.11 20.23
CA SER A 431 -29.39 -3.43 20.89
C SER A 431 -28.07 -4.18 20.63
N ARG A 432 -27.50 -4.07 19.42
CA ARG A 432 -26.21 -4.71 19.10
C ARG A 432 -25.04 -4.02 19.76
N PHE A 433 -25.04 -2.69 19.85
CA PHE A 433 -24.04 -1.95 20.60
C PHE A 433 -24.08 -2.26 22.10
N GLU A 434 -25.29 -2.43 22.67
CA GLU A 434 -25.45 -2.87 24.06
C GLU A 434 -24.85 -4.26 24.28
N ALA A 435 -25.06 -5.19 23.34
CA ALA A 435 -24.47 -6.52 23.41
C ALA A 435 -22.93 -6.48 23.32
N GLN A 436 -22.37 -5.65 22.45
CA GLN A 436 -20.90 -5.43 22.38
C GLN A 436 -20.35 -4.83 23.67
N ALA A 437 -21.03 -3.85 24.25
CA ALA A 437 -20.61 -3.25 25.52
C ALA A 437 -20.61 -4.30 26.67
N GLN A 438 -21.57 -5.23 26.68
CA GLN A 438 -21.59 -6.35 27.65
C GLN A 438 -20.43 -7.32 27.39
N ALA A 439 -20.11 -7.64 26.13
CA ALA A 439 -18.96 -8.49 25.78
C ALA A 439 -17.64 -7.87 26.28
N LYS A 440 -17.50 -6.55 26.17
CA LYS A 440 -16.36 -5.80 26.70
C LYS A 440 -16.22 -5.93 28.22
N GLU A 441 -17.33 -5.85 28.96
CA GLU A 441 -17.33 -6.06 30.41
C GLU A 441 -16.94 -7.50 30.78
N LEU A 442 -17.20 -8.47 29.89
CA LEU A 442 -16.82 -9.88 30.06
C LEU A 442 -15.39 -10.20 29.65
N GLY A 443 -14.64 -9.20 29.15
CA GLY A 443 -13.21 -9.31 28.86
C GLY A 443 -12.86 -9.34 27.36
N ASP A 444 -13.77 -8.99 26.48
CA ASP A 444 -13.48 -8.76 25.07
C ASP A 444 -12.82 -7.38 24.91
N ASP A 445 -11.48 -7.36 24.80
CA ASP A 445 -10.67 -6.14 24.68
C ASP A 445 -10.85 -5.41 23.33
N GLU A 446 -11.47 -6.06 22.32
CA GLU A 446 -11.69 -5.49 20.99
C GLU A 446 -13.08 -4.86 20.84
N ALA A 447 -14.01 -5.19 21.76
CA ALA A 447 -15.34 -4.62 21.76
C ALA A 447 -15.31 -3.11 22.03
N THR A 448 -16.11 -2.36 21.27
CA THR A 448 -16.22 -0.90 21.35
C THR A 448 -17.34 -0.44 22.28
N GLY A 449 -17.34 0.84 22.65
CA GLY A 449 -18.43 1.47 23.38
C GLY A 449 -19.65 1.77 22.49
N ILE A 450 -20.73 2.29 23.08
CA ILE A 450 -21.95 2.68 22.36
C ILE A 450 -21.75 4.08 21.77
N ASP A 451 -21.79 4.23 20.44
CA ASP A 451 -21.84 5.52 19.76
C ASP A 451 -23.30 6.02 19.68
N TYR A 452 -23.76 6.73 20.70
CA TYR A 452 -25.13 7.26 20.77
C TYR A 452 -25.39 8.33 19.69
N ASP A 453 -24.39 9.10 19.27
CA ASP A 453 -24.52 10.09 18.21
C ASP A 453 -24.76 9.41 16.84
N TYR A 454 -24.15 8.25 16.63
CA TYR A 454 -24.43 7.45 15.43
C TYR A 454 -25.86 6.87 15.45
N VAL A 455 -26.31 6.38 16.61
CA VAL A 455 -27.69 5.88 16.76
C VAL A 455 -28.70 7.02 16.50
N GLU A 456 -28.47 8.20 17.06
CA GLU A 456 -29.28 9.40 16.77
C GLU A 456 -29.28 9.75 15.28
N ALA A 457 -28.12 9.68 14.60
CA ALA A 457 -28.05 9.91 13.16
C ALA A 457 -28.94 8.91 12.39
N LEU A 458 -28.97 7.63 12.75
CA LEU A 458 -29.85 6.63 12.14
C LEU A 458 -31.34 6.93 12.36
N GLU A 459 -31.72 7.57 13.48
CA GLU A 459 -33.11 7.97 13.75
C GLU A 459 -33.61 9.05 12.77
N TYR A 460 -32.73 9.84 12.17
CA TYR A 460 -33.07 10.74 11.07
C TYR A 460 -33.33 10.02 9.74
N GLY A 461 -33.01 8.72 9.66
CA GLY A 461 -33.25 7.85 8.53
C GLY A 461 -32.05 7.68 7.62
N MET A 462 -31.54 6.45 7.53
CA MET A 462 -30.55 6.05 6.53
C MET A 462 -31.25 5.20 5.46
N PRO A 463 -31.12 5.53 4.15
CA PRO A 463 -31.69 4.69 3.10
C PRO A 463 -31.05 3.30 3.11
N PRO A 464 -31.66 2.28 2.48
CA PRO A 464 -30.97 1.02 2.21
C PRO A 464 -29.60 1.30 1.58
N THR A 465 -28.54 0.77 2.16
CA THR A 465 -27.18 1.14 1.79
C THR A 465 -26.29 -0.10 1.79
N GLY A 466 -25.42 -0.23 0.80
CA GLY A 466 -24.33 -1.20 0.79
C GLY A 466 -23.01 -0.52 1.14
N GLY A 467 -22.22 -1.16 1.99
CA GLY A 467 -20.92 -0.66 2.42
C GLY A 467 -19.80 -1.66 2.20
N LEU A 468 -18.59 -1.16 2.00
CA LEU A 468 -17.40 -1.90 1.61
C LEU A 468 -16.15 -1.35 2.30
N GLY A 469 -15.32 -2.24 2.83
CA GLY A 469 -13.95 -1.97 3.22
C GLY A 469 -12.95 -2.87 2.47
N ILE A 470 -11.87 -2.30 1.92
CA ILE A 470 -10.78 -3.05 1.27
C ILE A 470 -9.44 -2.64 1.88
N GLY A 471 -8.62 -3.63 2.25
CA GLY A 471 -7.24 -3.43 2.65
C GLY A 471 -6.33 -3.13 1.44
N ILE A 472 -6.00 -1.85 1.23
CA ILE A 472 -5.20 -1.41 0.08
C ILE A 472 -3.79 -1.99 0.12
N ASP A 473 -3.15 -2.01 1.28
CA ASP A 473 -1.79 -2.55 1.40
C ASP A 473 -1.77 -4.04 1.04
N ARG A 474 -2.77 -4.81 1.48
CA ARG A 474 -2.90 -6.24 1.16
C ARG A 474 -3.13 -6.47 -0.33
N LEU A 475 -3.98 -5.65 -0.97
CA LEU A 475 -4.18 -5.70 -2.43
C LEU A 475 -2.89 -5.39 -3.20
N ILE A 476 -2.10 -4.43 -2.75
CA ILE A 476 -0.82 -4.09 -3.38
C ILE A 476 0.21 -5.22 -3.18
N MET A 477 0.24 -5.87 -2.01
CA MET A 477 1.08 -7.05 -1.80
C MET A 477 0.78 -8.14 -2.84
N LEU A 478 -0.49 -8.44 -3.08
CA LEU A 478 -0.93 -9.41 -4.08
C LEU A 478 -0.48 -8.99 -5.48
N LEU A 479 -0.76 -7.75 -5.89
CA LEU A 479 -0.49 -7.25 -7.24
C LEU A 479 1.01 -7.00 -7.52
N THR A 480 1.86 -7.01 -6.51
CA THR A 480 3.31 -6.83 -6.64
C THR A 480 4.13 -8.04 -6.18
N ASP A 481 3.46 -9.17 -5.96
CA ASP A 481 4.06 -10.46 -5.58
C ASP A 481 5.00 -10.39 -4.37
N VAL A 482 4.55 -9.75 -3.28
CA VAL A 482 5.32 -9.68 -2.03
C VAL A 482 4.51 -10.21 -0.85
N THR A 483 5.19 -10.80 0.12
CA THR A 483 4.58 -11.46 1.27
C THR A 483 4.56 -10.60 2.53
N SER A 484 5.31 -9.48 2.54
CA SER A 484 5.39 -8.60 3.70
C SER A 484 4.78 -7.23 3.43
N ILE A 485 3.90 -6.79 4.33
CA ILE A 485 3.32 -5.44 4.30
C ILE A 485 4.40 -4.34 4.35
N ARG A 486 5.55 -4.61 4.97
CA ARG A 486 6.69 -3.69 5.03
C ARG A 486 7.32 -3.41 3.67
N ASP A 487 7.14 -4.33 2.70
CA ASP A 487 7.63 -4.14 1.34
C ASP A 487 6.79 -3.17 0.52
N VAL A 488 5.54 -2.95 0.92
CA VAL A 488 4.61 -2.01 0.26
C VAL A 488 4.40 -0.72 1.04
N LEU A 489 4.98 -0.59 2.24
CA LEU A 489 5.03 0.64 3.03
C LEU A 489 6.40 1.32 2.85
N LEU A 490 6.41 2.62 2.51
CA LEU A 490 7.67 3.37 2.36
C LEU A 490 8.46 3.39 3.67
N PHE A 491 7.80 3.68 4.77
CA PHE A 491 8.40 3.73 6.10
C PHE A 491 7.53 2.92 7.07
N PRO A 492 7.72 1.58 7.12
CA PRO A 492 7.00 0.75 8.06
C PRO A 492 7.42 1.04 9.50
N THR A 493 6.53 0.77 10.44
CA THR A 493 6.86 0.86 11.87
C THR A 493 7.90 -0.20 12.22
N MET A 494 8.96 0.22 12.88
CA MET A 494 10.09 -0.62 13.30
C MET A 494 10.32 -0.45 14.80
N LYS A 495 10.72 -1.54 15.48
CA LYS A 495 11.13 -1.47 16.90
C LYS A 495 12.41 -0.66 17.07
#